data_572894b620d14bdecc3a3d1df30b9396
#
_entry.id   572894b620d14bdecc3a3d1df30b9396
#
_cell.length_a   1.000
_cell.length_b   1.000
_cell.length_c   1.000
_cell.angle_alpha   90.00
_cell.angle_beta   90.00
_cell.angle_gamma   90.00
#
_symmetry.space_group_name_H-M   'P 1'
#
loop_
_entity.id
_entity.type
_entity.pdbx_description
1 polymer ?
#
loop_
_entity_poly.entity_id
_entity_poly.type
_entity_poly.pdbx_seq_one_letter_code
_entity_poly.pdbx_strand_id
1 'polypeptide(L)'
;MVEYLPRSAWNARPPTAGPGNLIASHVNGVVIHWPGTGSTKVIHTQAAVASALRGWQDYHMDTRGWSDIAYQIAVDQAGRAWTLRGMRTKSGANGDADVNDRYGAILLVLVTGEQPSAAMKATTRAVIADFRKLYPRGTAIRPHSAVRPEPTDCPGDPARAAIARGDFTPGHVEDDLPYTQAQLRAMMQAEIEEYMKRFWAAPTGTGTAIRKQLNRIEASVSRAAIAENTGLDQPLVPDAPPDPEPPTDGQQPPAE
;
A
#
# COMPACT_ATOMS: atom_id res chain seq x y z
N MET A 1 -15.41 -0.63 -0.10
CA MET A 1 -15.33 -1.07 -1.52
C MET A 1 -15.08 0.18 -2.34
N VAL A 2 -14.13 0.17 -3.26
CA VAL A 2 -13.86 1.34 -4.13
C VAL A 2 -14.98 1.50 -5.13
N GLU A 3 -15.47 2.73 -5.28
CA GLU A 3 -16.34 3.10 -6.38
C GLU A 3 -15.46 3.54 -7.57
N TYR A 4 -15.61 2.87 -8.69
CA TYR A 4 -14.86 3.15 -9.90
C TYR A 4 -15.70 4.00 -10.85
N LEU A 5 -15.27 5.22 -11.12
CA LEU A 5 -15.87 6.05 -12.16
C LEU A 5 -15.68 5.37 -13.52
N PRO A 6 -16.75 5.15 -14.28
CA PRO A 6 -16.69 4.42 -15.55
C PRO A 6 -16.01 5.26 -16.64
N ARG A 7 -15.66 4.62 -17.76
CA ARG A 7 -15.08 5.29 -18.95
C ARG A 7 -15.94 6.44 -19.47
N SER A 8 -17.26 6.34 -19.34
CA SER A 8 -18.19 7.42 -19.70
C SER A 8 -18.04 8.68 -18.85
N ALA A 9 -17.57 8.57 -17.59
CA ALA A 9 -17.37 9.72 -16.70
C ALA A 9 -16.26 10.68 -17.17
N TRP A 10 -15.34 10.23 -18.03
CA TRP A 10 -14.30 11.05 -18.64
C TRP A 10 -14.38 11.10 -20.17
N ASN A 11 -15.55 10.72 -20.73
CA ASN A 11 -15.84 10.76 -22.16
C ASN A 11 -14.80 10.01 -23.00
N ALA A 12 -14.41 8.81 -22.56
CA ALA A 12 -13.40 7.99 -23.22
C ALA A 12 -13.83 7.57 -24.63
N ARG A 13 -12.86 7.57 -25.54
CA ARG A 13 -13.02 6.93 -26.86
C ARG A 13 -13.04 5.40 -26.70
N PRO A 14 -13.71 4.68 -27.58
CA PRO A 14 -13.54 3.24 -27.68
C PRO A 14 -12.09 2.91 -28.09
N PRO A 15 -11.49 1.81 -27.60
CA PRO A 15 -10.18 1.37 -28.06
C PRO A 15 -10.24 0.95 -29.53
N THR A 16 -9.14 1.15 -30.28
CA THR A 16 -9.06 0.75 -31.70
C THR A 16 -8.71 -0.73 -31.87
N ALA A 17 -8.15 -1.37 -30.83
CA ALA A 17 -7.88 -2.80 -30.76
C ALA A 17 -7.89 -3.29 -29.32
N GLY A 18 -8.14 -4.58 -29.10
CA GLY A 18 -8.06 -5.20 -27.78
C GLY A 18 -6.61 -5.56 -27.41
N PRO A 19 -6.01 -4.97 -26.37
CA PRO A 19 -4.62 -5.27 -25.97
C PRO A 19 -4.46 -6.65 -25.29
N GLY A 20 -5.52 -7.43 -25.18
CA GLY A 20 -5.55 -8.70 -24.46
C GLY A 20 -5.71 -8.54 -22.95
N ASN A 21 -5.87 -9.66 -22.25
CA ASN A 21 -6.03 -9.71 -20.82
C ASN A 21 -4.73 -10.13 -20.11
N LEU A 22 -4.57 -9.69 -18.86
CA LEU A 22 -3.55 -10.22 -17.97
C LEU A 22 -3.85 -11.69 -17.64
N ILE A 23 -2.79 -12.52 -17.64
CA ILE A 23 -2.87 -13.93 -17.24
C ILE A 23 -2.49 -14.01 -15.76
N ALA A 24 -3.41 -14.50 -14.92
CA ALA A 24 -3.26 -14.45 -13.47
C ALA A 24 -1.96 -15.10 -12.94
N SER A 25 -1.48 -16.18 -13.57
CA SER A 25 -0.23 -16.85 -13.20
C SER A 25 1.03 -16.04 -13.51
N HIS A 26 0.94 -15.05 -14.40
CA HIS A 26 2.08 -14.23 -14.80
C HIS A 26 2.20 -12.93 -14.00
N VAL A 27 1.13 -12.51 -13.32
CA VAL A 27 1.08 -11.20 -12.66
C VAL A 27 1.90 -11.22 -11.37
N ASN A 28 2.90 -10.33 -11.29
CA ASN A 28 3.77 -10.12 -10.13
C ASN A 28 3.29 -8.96 -9.22
N GLY A 29 2.55 -8.00 -9.77
CA GLY A 29 2.09 -6.84 -9.00
C GLY A 29 1.58 -5.70 -9.84
N VAL A 30 1.73 -4.49 -9.31
CA VAL A 30 1.36 -3.23 -9.96
C VAL A 30 2.55 -2.29 -10.07
N VAL A 31 2.54 -1.48 -11.11
CA VAL A 31 3.46 -0.38 -11.33
C VAL A 31 2.71 0.94 -11.14
N ILE A 32 3.30 1.83 -10.38
CA ILE A 32 2.78 3.17 -10.13
C ILE A 32 3.38 4.14 -11.15
N HIS A 33 2.52 4.97 -11.73
CA HIS A 33 2.84 5.96 -12.74
C HIS A 33 2.33 7.35 -12.36
N TRP A 34 2.81 8.37 -13.06
CA TRP A 34 2.31 9.72 -13.09
C TRP A 34 2.30 10.25 -14.54
N PRO A 35 1.67 11.41 -14.83
CA PRO A 35 1.58 11.90 -16.21
C PRO A 35 2.90 12.38 -16.82
N GLY A 36 3.93 12.64 -16.00
CA GLY A 36 5.26 13.07 -16.46
C GLY A 36 5.61 14.52 -16.08
N THR A 37 6.88 14.90 -16.35
CA THR A 37 7.51 16.13 -15.89
C THR A 37 6.97 17.43 -16.50
N GLY A 38 6.13 17.39 -17.51
CA GLY A 38 5.53 18.58 -18.13
C GLY A 38 4.23 19.08 -17.47
N SER A 39 3.68 18.34 -16.51
CA SER A 39 2.40 18.66 -15.89
C SER A 39 2.60 19.60 -14.70
N THR A 40 2.39 20.89 -14.92
CA THR A 40 2.43 21.92 -13.86
C THR A 40 1.08 22.48 -13.50
N LYS A 41 0.05 22.24 -14.34
CA LYS A 41 -1.32 22.70 -14.11
C LYS A 41 -2.02 21.78 -13.11
N VAL A 42 -2.44 22.33 -11.99
CA VAL A 42 -3.21 21.62 -10.96
C VAL A 42 -4.49 21.02 -11.53
N ILE A 43 -4.72 19.74 -11.29
CA ILE A 43 -5.83 18.92 -11.84
C ILE A 43 -6.56 18.26 -10.67
N HIS A 44 -7.36 19.04 -9.90
CA HIS A 44 -8.01 18.52 -8.68
C HIS A 44 -9.54 18.39 -8.82
N THR A 45 -10.18 19.16 -9.70
CA THR A 45 -11.63 18.99 -9.92
C THR A 45 -11.93 17.77 -10.78
N GLN A 46 -13.07 17.15 -10.58
CA GLN A 46 -13.50 15.99 -11.37
C GLN A 46 -13.50 16.30 -12.87
N ALA A 47 -14.00 17.47 -13.26
CA ALA A 47 -14.04 17.89 -14.66
C ALA A 47 -12.63 18.07 -15.25
N ALA A 48 -11.68 18.65 -14.46
CA ALA A 48 -10.30 18.81 -14.92
C ALA A 48 -9.60 17.46 -15.08
N VAL A 49 -9.81 16.51 -14.15
CA VAL A 49 -9.28 15.14 -14.27
C VAL A 49 -9.86 14.44 -15.50
N ALA A 50 -11.19 14.49 -15.69
CA ALA A 50 -11.84 13.89 -16.85
C ALA A 50 -11.27 14.44 -18.18
N SER A 51 -11.10 15.75 -18.27
CA SER A 51 -10.48 16.41 -19.44
C SER A 51 -9.03 15.97 -19.65
N ALA A 52 -8.23 15.86 -18.58
CA ALA A 52 -6.85 15.40 -18.65
C ALA A 52 -6.74 13.95 -19.12
N LEU A 53 -7.56 13.05 -18.55
CA LEU A 53 -7.63 11.64 -18.95
C LEU A 53 -7.97 11.51 -20.43
N ARG A 54 -8.92 12.30 -20.91
CA ARG A 54 -9.27 12.33 -22.32
C ARG A 54 -8.12 12.83 -23.19
N GLY A 55 -7.45 13.91 -22.81
CA GLY A 55 -6.28 14.43 -23.54
C GLY A 55 -5.11 13.44 -23.58
N TRP A 56 -4.84 12.71 -22.49
CA TRP A 56 -3.82 11.65 -22.49
C TRP A 56 -4.22 10.47 -23.38
N GLN A 57 -5.51 10.10 -23.43
CA GLN A 57 -5.98 9.09 -24.36
C GLN A 57 -5.78 9.52 -25.81
N ASP A 58 -6.16 10.75 -26.15
CA ASP A 58 -5.98 11.30 -27.50
C ASP A 58 -4.49 11.31 -27.89
N TYR A 59 -3.59 11.75 -26.99
CA TYR A 59 -2.15 11.67 -27.22
C TYR A 59 -1.66 10.22 -27.47
N HIS A 60 -2.10 9.27 -26.64
CA HIS A 60 -1.71 7.87 -26.80
C HIS A 60 -2.22 7.27 -28.11
N MET A 61 -3.45 7.59 -28.50
CA MET A 61 -4.06 7.00 -29.70
C MET A 61 -3.60 7.72 -30.97
N ASP A 62 -3.63 9.05 -30.98
CA ASP A 62 -3.44 9.83 -32.19
C ASP A 62 -1.97 10.18 -32.46
N THR A 63 -1.14 10.36 -31.40
CA THR A 63 0.28 10.69 -31.54
C THR A 63 1.17 9.46 -31.44
N ARG A 64 0.87 8.53 -30.47
CA ARG A 64 1.68 7.34 -30.27
C ARG A 64 1.21 6.13 -31.08
N GLY A 65 0.04 6.20 -31.68
CA GLY A 65 -0.56 5.12 -32.48
C GLY A 65 -0.99 3.91 -31.61
N TRP A 66 -1.19 4.11 -30.30
CA TRP A 66 -1.62 3.03 -29.40
C TRP A 66 -3.14 2.82 -29.48
N SER A 67 -3.59 1.63 -29.10
CA SER A 67 -5.00 1.28 -29.21
C SER A 67 -5.91 2.00 -28.20
N ASP A 68 -5.36 2.50 -27.10
CA ASP A 68 -6.09 3.17 -26.02
C ASP A 68 -5.11 3.91 -25.10
N ILE A 69 -5.65 4.63 -24.09
CA ILE A 69 -4.86 5.15 -22.98
C ILE A 69 -4.04 4.01 -22.36
N ALA A 70 -2.79 4.27 -21.96
CA ALA A 70 -1.84 3.23 -21.59
C ALA A 70 -2.14 2.51 -20.26
N TYR A 71 -2.82 3.16 -19.33
CA TYR A 71 -3.00 2.72 -17.95
C TYR A 71 -4.31 1.94 -17.75
N GLN A 72 -4.39 1.19 -16.67
CA GLN A 72 -5.60 0.41 -16.32
C GLN A 72 -6.58 1.19 -15.45
N ILE A 73 -6.07 1.83 -14.39
CA ILE A 73 -6.82 2.63 -13.43
C ILE A 73 -6.06 3.94 -13.20
N ALA A 74 -6.78 5.04 -13.00
CA ALA A 74 -6.19 6.25 -12.44
C ALA A 74 -6.79 6.55 -11.07
N VAL A 75 -6.00 7.18 -10.19
CA VAL A 75 -6.46 7.71 -8.90
C VAL A 75 -6.06 9.17 -8.83
N ASP A 76 -7.00 10.04 -8.46
CA ASP A 76 -6.76 11.47 -8.34
C ASP A 76 -6.62 11.94 -6.89
N GLN A 77 -6.24 13.20 -6.70
CA GLN A 77 -5.99 13.80 -5.40
C GLN A 77 -7.22 13.85 -4.48
N ALA A 78 -8.43 13.81 -5.03
CA ALA A 78 -9.65 13.72 -4.24
C ALA A 78 -10.00 12.27 -3.84
N GLY A 79 -9.17 11.30 -4.22
CA GLY A 79 -9.40 9.89 -3.93
C GLY A 79 -10.42 9.22 -4.86
N ARG A 80 -10.69 9.78 -6.05
CA ARG A 80 -11.56 9.12 -7.02
C ARG A 80 -10.75 8.12 -7.85
N ALA A 81 -11.29 6.92 -7.99
CA ALA A 81 -10.73 5.89 -8.87
C ALA A 81 -11.43 5.93 -10.24
N TRP A 82 -10.68 5.95 -11.31
CA TRP A 82 -11.16 6.07 -12.67
C TRP A 82 -10.82 4.82 -13.47
N THR A 83 -11.81 4.19 -14.07
CA THR A 83 -11.59 3.07 -14.98
C THR A 83 -11.05 3.58 -16.31
N LEU A 84 -9.84 3.14 -16.67
CA LEU A 84 -9.22 3.41 -17.95
C LEU A 84 -9.34 2.18 -18.87
N ARG A 85 -8.31 1.33 -19.00
CA ARG A 85 -8.43 0.02 -19.67
C ARG A 85 -9.17 -1.02 -18.81
N GLY A 86 -9.23 -0.81 -17.51
CA GLY A 86 -9.73 -1.78 -16.53
C GLY A 86 -8.68 -2.79 -16.08
N MET A 87 -8.86 -3.34 -14.87
CA MET A 87 -7.86 -4.17 -14.19
C MET A 87 -7.49 -5.47 -14.91
N ARG A 88 -8.39 -6.00 -15.74
CA ARG A 88 -8.16 -7.29 -16.43
C ARG A 88 -7.37 -7.14 -17.72
N THR A 89 -7.38 -5.97 -18.31
CA THR A 89 -6.76 -5.68 -19.60
C THR A 89 -5.29 -5.34 -19.41
N LYS A 90 -4.40 -5.82 -20.28
CA LYS A 90 -2.98 -5.47 -20.28
C LYS A 90 -2.78 -3.96 -20.41
N SER A 91 -1.84 -3.43 -19.64
CA SER A 91 -1.40 -2.03 -19.79
C SER A 91 -0.51 -1.86 -21.02
N GLY A 92 -0.23 -0.61 -21.38
CA GLY A 92 0.81 -0.24 -22.35
C GLY A 92 1.81 0.73 -21.73
N ALA A 93 1.82 0.86 -20.37
CA ALA A 93 2.55 1.92 -19.68
C ALA A 93 3.90 1.49 -19.11
N ASN A 94 4.17 0.17 -18.97
CA ASN A 94 5.29 -0.33 -18.17
C ASN A 94 6.62 -0.43 -18.93
N GLY A 95 6.69 0.04 -20.17
CA GLY A 95 7.94 0.13 -20.96
C GLY A 95 8.06 -0.91 -22.06
N ASP A 96 7.85 -2.18 -21.79
CA ASP A 96 7.88 -3.25 -22.80
C ASP A 96 6.75 -4.28 -22.63
N ALA A 97 6.64 -5.22 -23.58
CA ALA A 97 5.57 -6.20 -23.61
C ALA A 97 5.61 -7.19 -22.44
N ASP A 98 6.81 -7.63 -22.04
CA ASP A 98 6.99 -8.59 -20.95
C ASP A 98 6.60 -7.97 -19.60
N VAL A 99 7.00 -6.72 -19.34
CA VAL A 99 6.59 -6.01 -18.12
C VAL A 99 5.10 -5.70 -18.13
N ASN A 100 4.50 -5.38 -19.28
CA ASN A 100 3.06 -5.20 -19.41
C ASN A 100 2.26 -6.49 -19.17
N ASP A 101 2.84 -7.65 -19.40
CA ASP A 101 2.23 -8.96 -19.11
C ASP A 101 2.32 -9.33 -17.63
N ARG A 102 3.29 -8.77 -16.92
CA ARG A 102 3.59 -9.12 -15.51
C ARG A 102 3.06 -8.13 -14.50
N TYR A 103 2.69 -6.93 -14.91
CA TYR A 103 2.27 -5.88 -13.98
C TYR A 103 1.06 -5.11 -14.46
N GLY A 104 0.15 -4.84 -13.53
CA GLY A 104 -0.85 -3.80 -13.72
C GLY A 104 -0.21 -2.39 -13.70
N ALA A 105 -0.93 -1.40 -14.20
CA ALA A 105 -0.47 -0.02 -14.24
C ALA A 105 -1.52 0.92 -13.61
N ILE A 106 -1.14 1.60 -12.53
CA ILE A 106 -1.95 2.59 -11.83
C ILE A 106 -1.34 3.97 -12.06
N LEU A 107 -2.15 4.89 -12.59
CA LEU A 107 -1.78 6.28 -12.81
C LEU A 107 -2.21 7.12 -11.60
N LEU A 108 -1.28 7.76 -10.92
CA LEU A 108 -1.58 8.82 -9.97
C LEU A 108 -1.69 10.13 -10.74
N VAL A 109 -2.84 10.80 -10.65
CA VAL A 109 -3.07 12.10 -11.32
C VAL A 109 -2.38 13.19 -10.49
N LEU A 110 -1.07 13.32 -10.67
CA LEU A 110 -0.20 14.25 -9.97
C LEU A 110 0.44 15.23 -10.95
N VAL A 111 0.71 16.44 -10.50
CA VAL A 111 1.60 17.38 -11.18
C VAL A 111 3.03 17.27 -10.63
N THR A 112 3.98 17.89 -11.31
CA THR A 112 5.39 17.84 -10.94
C THR A 112 5.62 18.33 -9.51
N GLY A 113 6.23 17.50 -8.67
CA GLY A 113 6.56 17.81 -7.27
C GLY A 113 5.39 17.66 -6.30
N GLU A 114 4.18 17.35 -6.76
CA GLU A 114 3.00 17.23 -5.93
C GLU A 114 3.03 15.93 -5.11
N GLN A 115 2.73 16.06 -3.80
CA GLN A 115 2.63 14.92 -2.89
C GLN A 115 1.27 14.21 -3.08
N PRO A 116 1.21 12.87 -3.08
CA PRO A 116 -0.05 12.15 -3.00
C PRO A 116 -0.80 12.52 -1.71
N SER A 117 -2.06 12.94 -1.84
CA SER A 117 -2.92 13.21 -0.68
C SER A 117 -3.25 11.93 0.11
N ALA A 118 -3.71 12.09 1.36
CA ALA A 118 -4.24 10.98 2.15
C ALA A 118 -5.36 10.21 1.42
N ALA A 119 -6.28 10.97 0.79
CA ALA A 119 -7.37 10.39 0.00
C ALA A 119 -6.85 9.57 -1.21
N MET A 120 -5.88 10.10 -1.97
CA MET A 120 -5.25 9.39 -3.08
C MET A 120 -4.56 8.12 -2.60
N LYS A 121 -3.79 8.17 -1.52
CA LYS A 121 -3.11 7.01 -0.95
C LYS A 121 -4.11 5.95 -0.48
N ALA A 122 -5.13 6.33 0.28
CA ALA A 122 -6.17 5.41 0.75
C ALA A 122 -6.88 4.70 -0.39
N THR A 123 -7.27 5.45 -1.44
CA THR A 123 -7.91 4.86 -2.62
C THR A 123 -6.95 3.98 -3.40
N THR A 124 -5.68 4.37 -3.55
CA THR A 124 -4.68 3.53 -4.24
C THR A 124 -4.46 2.21 -3.51
N ARG A 125 -4.39 2.20 -2.17
CA ARG A 125 -4.37 0.96 -1.36
C ARG A 125 -5.56 0.06 -1.66
N ALA A 126 -6.76 0.64 -1.70
CA ALA A 126 -7.98 -0.11 -1.96
C ALA A 126 -8.05 -0.66 -3.40
N VAL A 127 -7.59 0.11 -4.40
CA VAL A 127 -7.43 -0.34 -5.78
C VAL A 127 -6.46 -1.51 -5.87
N ILE A 128 -5.31 -1.44 -5.18
CA ILE A 128 -4.33 -2.53 -5.12
C ILE A 128 -4.92 -3.76 -4.41
N ALA A 129 -5.69 -3.59 -3.35
CA ALA A 129 -6.40 -4.68 -2.69
C ALA A 129 -7.38 -5.38 -3.64
N ASP A 130 -8.14 -4.61 -4.43
CA ASP A 130 -9.05 -5.18 -5.45
C ASP A 130 -8.27 -5.87 -6.58
N PHE A 131 -7.13 -5.33 -7.00
CA PHE A 131 -6.24 -5.96 -7.96
C PHE A 131 -5.72 -7.31 -7.44
N ARG A 132 -5.31 -7.39 -6.18
CA ARG A 132 -4.85 -8.64 -5.55
C ARG A 132 -5.93 -9.71 -5.41
N LYS A 133 -7.21 -9.35 -5.34
CA LYS A 133 -8.33 -10.32 -5.41
C LYS A 133 -8.40 -11.01 -6.77
N LEU A 134 -8.07 -10.28 -7.85
CA LEU A 134 -8.01 -10.84 -9.20
C LEU A 134 -6.69 -11.60 -9.46
N TYR A 135 -5.61 -11.15 -8.84
CA TYR A 135 -4.24 -11.62 -9.05
C TYR A 135 -3.54 -11.86 -7.69
N PRO A 136 -3.87 -12.94 -6.96
CA PRO A 136 -3.37 -13.12 -5.58
C PRO A 136 -1.83 -13.21 -5.47
N ARG A 137 -1.14 -13.62 -6.53
CA ARG A 137 0.33 -13.64 -6.60
C ARG A 137 0.95 -12.26 -6.87
N GLY A 138 0.14 -11.31 -7.33
CA GLY A 138 0.56 -9.96 -7.73
C GLY A 138 0.74 -9.02 -6.54
N THR A 139 1.69 -9.32 -5.65
CA THR A 139 1.87 -8.57 -4.40
C THR A 139 2.84 -7.39 -4.49
N ALA A 140 3.71 -7.35 -5.51
CA ALA A 140 4.69 -6.28 -5.66
C ALA A 140 4.04 -4.93 -6.02
N ILE A 141 4.57 -3.86 -5.43
CA ILE A 141 4.25 -2.47 -5.78
C ILE A 141 5.56 -1.82 -6.21
N ARG A 142 5.66 -1.40 -7.46
CA ARG A 142 6.91 -0.89 -8.03
C ARG A 142 6.73 0.50 -8.64
N PRO A 143 7.71 1.39 -8.52
CA PRO A 143 7.76 2.59 -9.36
C PRO A 143 8.11 2.20 -10.80
N HIS A 144 7.62 2.93 -11.79
CA HIS A 144 7.93 2.67 -13.20
C HIS A 144 9.45 2.67 -13.47
N SER A 145 10.19 3.55 -12.83
CA SER A 145 11.66 3.62 -12.91
C SER A 145 12.38 2.33 -12.48
N ALA A 146 11.75 1.44 -11.71
CA ALA A 146 12.36 0.19 -11.24
C ALA A 146 12.03 -1.03 -12.12
N VAL A 147 11.17 -0.89 -13.12
CA VAL A 147 10.74 -2.01 -13.97
C VAL A 147 11.05 -1.78 -15.46
N ARG A 148 11.30 -0.53 -15.83
CA ARG A 148 11.64 -0.16 -17.21
C ARG A 148 13.14 -0.29 -17.45
N PRO A 149 13.59 -0.85 -18.60
CA PRO A 149 15.02 -0.89 -18.97
C PRO A 149 15.62 0.52 -19.20
N GLU A 150 14.79 1.42 -19.77
CA GLU A 150 15.22 2.79 -20.05
C GLU A 150 15.01 3.71 -18.85
N PRO A 151 15.94 4.63 -18.51
CA PRO A 151 15.77 5.60 -17.42
C PRO A 151 14.50 6.42 -17.56
N THR A 152 13.79 6.62 -16.46
CA THR A 152 12.59 7.46 -16.37
C THR A 152 12.42 8.06 -14.99
N ASP A 153 11.93 9.28 -14.91
CA ASP A 153 11.55 9.93 -13.64
C ASP A 153 10.18 9.47 -13.10
N CYS A 154 9.47 8.66 -13.86
CA CYS A 154 8.17 8.14 -13.44
C CYS A 154 8.31 7.17 -12.25
N PRO A 155 7.53 7.32 -11.18
CA PRO A 155 6.35 8.18 -11.01
C PRO A 155 6.63 9.53 -10.32
N GLY A 156 7.84 10.07 -10.38
CA GLY A 156 8.28 11.27 -9.67
C GLY A 156 8.71 10.99 -8.22
N ASP A 157 9.55 11.89 -7.66
CA ASP A 157 10.11 11.71 -6.31
C ASP A 157 9.06 11.56 -5.21
N PRO A 158 7.97 12.37 -5.19
CA PRO A 158 6.96 12.23 -4.15
C PRO A 158 6.30 10.86 -4.13
N ALA A 159 5.95 10.33 -5.30
CA ALA A 159 5.32 9.01 -5.40
C ALA A 159 6.34 7.88 -5.13
N ARG A 160 7.62 8.02 -5.54
CA ARG A 160 8.68 7.07 -5.17
C ARG A 160 8.88 7.00 -3.66
N ALA A 161 8.92 8.16 -3.00
CA ALA A 161 9.03 8.24 -1.54
C ALA A 161 7.83 7.57 -0.85
N ALA A 162 6.60 7.79 -1.35
CA ALA A 162 5.40 7.14 -0.84
C ALA A 162 5.44 5.61 -1.01
N ILE A 163 5.92 5.10 -2.16
CA ILE A 163 6.12 3.65 -2.37
C ILE A 163 7.14 3.10 -1.37
N ALA A 164 8.26 3.79 -1.16
CA ALA A 164 9.33 3.35 -0.26
C ALA A 164 8.87 3.28 1.21
N ARG A 165 7.97 4.18 1.64
CA ARG A 165 7.34 4.13 2.97
C ARG A 165 6.25 3.08 3.11
N GLY A 166 5.81 2.47 2.01
CA GLY A 166 4.69 1.54 2.02
C GLY A 166 3.31 2.20 1.98
N ASP A 167 3.22 3.51 1.73
CA ASP A 167 1.96 4.29 1.77
C ASP A 167 0.84 3.70 0.88
N PHE A 168 1.19 2.91 -0.13
CA PHE A 168 0.23 2.25 -1.04
C PHE A 168 0.00 0.77 -0.73
N THR A 169 0.62 0.23 0.32
CA THR A 169 0.46 -1.18 0.69
C THR A 169 -0.93 -1.40 1.32
N PRO A 170 -1.76 -2.34 0.82
CA PRO A 170 -3.01 -2.67 1.48
C PRO A 170 -2.80 -3.07 2.94
N GLY A 171 -3.60 -2.50 3.84
CA GLY A 171 -3.45 -2.69 5.29
C GLY A 171 -2.48 -1.70 5.94
N HIS A 172 -1.75 -0.90 5.17
CA HIS A 172 -0.95 0.20 5.74
C HIS A 172 -1.89 1.22 6.41
N VAL A 173 -1.69 1.41 7.70
CA VAL A 173 -2.36 2.48 8.45
C VAL A 173 -1.44 3.69 8.35
N GLU A 174 -1.89 4.73 7.68
CA GLU A 174 -1.17 6.01 7.74
C GLU A 174 -1.26 6.53 9.18
N ASP A 175 -0.13 7.02 9.70
CA ASP A 175 -0.10 7.83 10.92
C ASP A 175 -0.73 9.23 10.65
N ASP A 176 -1.87 9.26 9.93
CA ASP A 176 -2.66 10.48 9.67
C ASP A 176 -3.52 10.91 10.87
N LEU A 177 -3.27 10.33 12.02
CA LEU A 177 -3.76 10.91 13.26
C LEU A 177 -3.06 12.27 13.44
N PRO A 178 -3.78 13.33 13.82
CA PRO A 178 -3.20 14.67 14.04
C PRO A 178 -2.15 14.68 15.16
N TYR A 179 -1.82 13.51 15.66
CA TYR A 179 -0.86 13.27 16.73
C TYR A 179 0.16 12.19 16.28
N THR A 180 1.44 12.43 16.50
CA THR A 180 2.49 11.43 16.36
C THR A 180 2.25 10.27 17.34
N GLN A 181 2.78 9.08 17.07
CA GLN A 181 2.76 7.96 18.01
C GLN A 181 3.28 8.34 19.41
N ALA A 182 4.28 9.23 19.47
CA ALA A 182 4.81 9.75 20.73
C ALA A 182 3.78 10.64 21.45
N GLN A 183 3.06 11.47 20.73
CA GLN A 183 1.98 12.31 21.30
C GLN A 183 0.79 11.48 21.78
N LEU A 184 0.38 10.48 21.01
CA LEU A 184 -0.68 9.53 21.44
C LEU A 184 -0.27 8.76 22.69
N ARG A 185 0.97 8.27 22.76
CA ARG A 185 1.49 7.63 23.98
C ARG A 185 1.52 8.57 25.16
N ALA A 186 1.94 9.83 24.97
CA ALA A 186 1.95 10.84 26.02
C ALA A 186 0.53 11.18 26.51
N MET A 187 -0.44 11.28 25.60
CA MET A 187 -1.85 11.51 25.95
C MET A 187 -2.44 10.32 26.72
N MET A 188 -2.19 9.09 26.26
CA MET A 188 -2.63 7.88 26.95
C MET A 188 -1.97 7.75 28.34
N GLN A 189 -0.69 8.05 28.47
CA GLN A 189 0.01 8.06 29.76
C GLN A 189 -0.58 9.11 30.71
N ALA A 190 -0.86 10.31 30.24
CA ALA A 190 -1.45 11.38 31.06
C ALA A 190 -2.87 11.00 31.54
N GLU A 191 -3.70 10.38 30.70
CA GLU A 191 -5.03 9.88 31.09
C GLU A 191 -4.93 8.74 32.11
N ILE A 192 -4.00 7.81 31.92
CA ILE A 192 -3.74 6.70 32.83
C ILE A 192 -3.25 7.24 34.18
N GLU A 193 -2.33 8.22 34.19
CA GLU A 193 -1.85 8.85 35.43
C GLU A 193 -2.97 9.58 36.16
N GLU A 194 -3.83 10.32 35.46
CA GLU A 194 -4.97 11.01 36.06
C GLU A 194 -6.02 10.04 36.60
N TYR A 195 -6.28 8.95 35.86
CA TYR A 195 -7.14 7.87 36.34
C TYR A 195 -6.55 7.20 37.58
N MET A 196 -5.26 6.93 37.61
CA MET A 196 -4.55 6.34 38.74
C MET A 196 -4.54 7.25 39.95
N LYS A 197 -4.35 8.59 39.79
CA LYS A 197 -4.47 9.55 40.89
C LYS A 197 -5.84 9.52 41.52
N ARG A 198 -6.93 9.50 40.73
CA ARG A 198 -8.31 9.39 41.22
C ARG A 198 -8.57 8.07 41.92
N PHE A 199 -8.00 7.02 41.40
CA PHE A 199 -8.15 5.67 41.95
C PHE A 199 -7.42 5.50 43.31
N TRP A 200 -6.21 6.03 43.44
CA TRP A 200 -5.44 5.98 44.70
C TRP A 200 -5.96 6.94 45.76
N ALA A 201 -6.73 7.95 45.38
CA ALA A 201 -7.42 8.84 46.33
C ALA A 201 -8.69 8.20 46.92
N ALA A 202 -9.13 7.05 46.39
CA ALA A 202 -10.31 6.33 46.91
C ALA A 202 -9.94 5.38 48.07
N PRO A 203 -10.74 5.30 49.16
CA PRO A 203 -10.33 4.68 50.43
C PRO A 203 -10.41 3.16 50.52
N THR A 204 -10.39 2.39 49.45
CA THR A 204 -10.54 0.92 49.52
C THR A 204 -9.50 0.13 48.72
N GLY A 205 -8.84 -0.75 49.44
CA GLY A 205 -7.75 -1.73 49.21
C GLY A 205 -7.67 -2.60 47.94
N THR A 206 -8.02 -2.12 46.76
CA THR A 206 -7.98 -2.89 45.49
C THR A 206 -6.76 -2.60 44.61
N GLY A 207 -5.77 -1.86 45.11
CA GLY A 207 -4.63 -1.36 44.32
C GLY A 207 -3.74 -2.40 43.65
N THR A 208 -3.54 -3.58 44.27
CA THR A 208 -2.61 -4.60 43.77
C THR A 208 -3.13 -5.38 42.57
N ALA A 209 -4.44 -5.66 42.52
CA ALA A 209 -5.07 -6.37 41.42
C ALA A 209 -5.10 -5.55 40.12
N ILE A 210 -5.35 -4.24 40.26
CA ILE A 210 -5.43 -3.33 39.10
C ILE A 210 -4.02 -3.02 38.55
N ARG A 211 -2.99 -2.88 39.40
CA ARG A 211 -1.62 -2.74 38.92
C ARG A 211 -1.20 -3.94 38.06
N LYS A 212 -1.58 -5.18 38.45
CA LYS A 212 -1.36 -6.37 37.62
C LYS A 212 -2.13 -6.32 36.28
N GLN A 213 -3.31 -5.75 36.27
CA GLN A 213 -4.14 -5.64 35.06
C GLN A 213 -3.61 -4.55 34.12
N LEU A 214 -3.17 -3.41 34.64
CA LEU A 214 -2.53 -2.34 33.86
C LEU A 214 -1.21 -2.81 33.24
N ASN A 215 -0.36 -3.51 33.97
CA ASN A 215 0.87 -4.08 33.42
C ASN A 215 0.60 -5.10 32.29
N ARG A 216 -0.52 -5.84 32.35
CA ARG A 216 -0.97 -6.71 31.25
C ARG A 216 -1.45 -5.94 30.04
N ILE A 217 -2.16 -4.83 30.25
CA ILE A 217 -2.64 -3.93 29.17
C ILE A 217 -1.45 -3.25 28.49
N GLU A 218 -0.49 -2.70 29.27
CA GLU A 218 0.74 -2.11 28.71
C GLU A 218 1.54 -3.12 27.89
N ALA A 219 1.70 -4.34 28.40
CA ALA A 219 2.40 -5.41 27.68
C ALA A 219 1.64 -5.87 26.44
N SER A 220 0.31 -5.78 26.43
CA SER A 220 -0.54 -6.10 25.28
C SER A 220 -0.48 -5.02 24.21
N VAL A 221 -0.58 -3.74 24.61
CA VAL A 221 -0.49 -2.58 23.70
C VAL A 221 0.91 -2.48 23.09
N SER A 222 1.97 -2.71 23.89
CA SER A 222 3.35 -2.73 23.38
C SER A 222 3.59 -3.87 22.38
N ARG A 223 2.99 -5.04 22.59
CA ARG A 223 3.08 -6.18 21.65
C ARG A 223 2.29 -5.93 20.38
N ALA A 224 1.09 -5.37 20.47
CA ALA A 224 0.30 -4.99 19.31
C ALA A 224 1.01 -3.94 18.46
N ALA A 225 1.58 -2.90 19.09
CA ALA A 225 2.34 -1.86 18.38
C ALA A 225 3.63 -2.38 17.72
N ILE A 226 4.28 -3.41 18.31
CA ILE A 226 5.45 -4.06 17.70
C ILE A 226 5.03 -4.97 16.55
N ALA A 227 3.94 -5.73 16.68
CA ALA A 227 3.41 -6.60 15.62
C ALA A 227 2.95 -5.77 14.41
N GLU A 228 2.26 -4.65 14.62
CA GLU A 228 1.85 -3.74 13.55
C GLU A 228 3.04 -3.08 12.82
N ASN A 229 4.11 -2.76 13.54
CA ASN A 229 5.28 -2.07 12.97
C ASN A 229 6.28 -3.02 12.29
N THR A 230 6.26 -4.31 12.60
CA THR A 230 7.24 -5.28 12.06
C THR A 230 6.67 -6.20 10.98
N GLY A 231 5.35 -6.17 10.73
CA GLY A 231 4.70 -7.07 9.76
C GLY A 231 4.82 -8.56 10.12
N LEU A 232 5.21 -8.86 11.35
CA LEU A 232 5.34 -10.23 11.85
C LEU A 232 4.00 -10.63 12.49
N ASP A 233 3.10 -11.13 11.66
CA ASP A 233 1.83 -11.75 12.08
C ASP A 233 2.05 -13.20 12.58
N GLN A 234 3.15 -13.42 13.29
CA GLN A 234 3.45 -14.68 13.95
C GLN A 234 3.58 -14.41 15.46
N PRO A 235 2.84 -15.11 16.31
CA PRO A 235 3.09 -15.06 17.73
C PRO A 235 4.53 -15.55 17.94
N LEU A 236 5.33 -14.75 18.65
CA LEU A 236 6.63 -15.22 19.15
C LEU A 236 6.37 -16.46 20.00
N VAL A 237 6.58 -17.61 19.41
CA VAL A 237 6.65 -18.86 20.15
C VAL A 237 7.87 -18.68 21.06
N PRO A 238 7.76 -18.80 22.40
CA PRO A 238 8.93 -18.79 23.25
C PRO A 238 9.87 -19.90 22.76
N ASP A 239 11.15 -19.56 22.61
CA ASP A 239 12.18 -20.53 22.21
C ASP A 239 11.97 -21.82 22.99
N ALA A 240 11.83 -22.91 22.27
CA ALA A 240 11.81 -24.21 22.89
C ALA A 240 13.11 -24.35 23.72
N PRO A 241 13.07 -24.91 24.94
CA PRO A 241 14.27 -25.16 25.67
C PRO A 241 15.23 -25.97 24.79
N PRO A 242 16.52 -25.69 24.82
CA PRO A 242 17.50 -26.41 24.02
C PRO A 242 17.31 -27.92 24.23
N ASP A 243 17.35 -28.66 23.14
CA ASP A 243 17.28 -30.13 23.18
C ASP A 243 18.33 -30.62 24.19
N PRO A 244 18.02 -31.63 25.05
CA PRO A 244 18.96 -32.21 25.93
C PRO A 244 20.14 -32.75 25.09
N GLU A 245 21.38 -32.42 25.53
CA GLU A 245 22.60 -32.94 24.89
C GLU A 245 22.51 -34.46 24.75
N PRO A 246 22.88 -35.02 23.58
CA PRO A 246 22.94 -36.46 23.43
C PRO A 246 23.88 -37.06 24.48
N PRO A 247 23.56 -38.23 25.05
CA PRO A 247 24.40 -38.86 26.04
C PRO A 247 25.79 -39.11 25.46
N THR A 248 26.82 -38.64 26.15
CA THR A 248 28.22 -38.91 25.82
C THR A 248 28.45 -40.43 25.87
N ASP A 249 28.69 -40.95 24.67
CA ASP A 249 29.07 -42.35 24.48
C ASP A 249 30.43 -42.62 25.14
N GLY A 250 30.44 -43.44 26.15
CA GLY A 250 31.69 -43.78 26.85
C GLY A 250 31.52 -44.63 28.09
N GLN A 251 30.84 -45.78 28.00
CA GLN A 251 31.19 -46.94 28.87
C GLN A 251 30.66 -48.23 28.29
N GLN A 252 31.55 -49.00 27.65
CA GLN A 252 31.36 -50.39 27.34
C GLN A 252 31.29 -51.20 28.64
N PRO A 253 30.32 -52.11 28.84
CA PRO A 253 30.38 -53.08 29.91
C PRO A 253 31.38 -54.19 29.54
N PRO A 254 32.06 -54.81 30.55
CA PRO A 254 33.02 -55.85 30.32
C PRO A 254 32.37 -57.15 29.85
N ALA A 255 33.07 -57.87 28.98
CA ALA A 255 32.70 -59.18 28.47
C ALA A 255 32.72 -60.24 29.59
N GLU A 256 31.67 -61.09 29.62
CA GLU A 256 31.71 -62.50 30.03
C GLU A 256 31.15 -63.35 28.93
#